data_fda092cbf24091dfdedd76f19581b99b
#
_entry.id   fda092cbf24091dfdedd76f19581b99b
#
_cell.length_a   1.000
_cell.length_b   1.000
_cell.length_c   1.000
_cell.angle_alpha   90.00
_cell.angle_beta   90.00
_cell.angle_gamma   90.00
#
_symmetry.space_group_name_H-M   'P 1'
#
loop_
_entity.id
_entity.type
_entity.pdbx_description
1 polymer ?
#
loop_
_entity_poly.entity_id
_entity_poly.type
_entity_poly.pdbx_seq_one_letter_code
_entity_poly.pdbx_strand_id
1 'polypeptide(L)'
;MIIAGGSAAPARGAEEKPVAGKDHWHVAFGVFVCDRYLPPIESSGNDPTGVHTHGDGLVHIHPFVAASSGSNAVLARFFEVEPLKATADSIRVGSTTYRAGAKCGSKPTTVRTLVWEAGQTGPPKVVRGDPSKLRMYDQMTVAFVYAPADAVVGLPPSHKELNDPADLPPPPLSADELAKLPSPPSKIPVPVLPAGAPPTKTVTRDLVVGSGIEAKAGTRVYVRYRVTLWNGTELDATSWVPAAQPAALPRLGRGRMMAGLEKGLIGMKVGGIRQIIIPPVDGLGKSGGVVKPTDTLIFIVQLVAASGLTNATTT
;
A
#
# COMPACT_ATOMS: atom_id res chain seq x y z
N MET A 1 6.90 36.69 6.82
CA MET A 1 7.23 35.50 7.61
C MET A 1 5.93 34.79 7.90
N ILE A 2 5.53 33.85 7.03
CA ILE A 2 4.34 33.02 7.21
C ILE A 2 4.84 31.59 7.07
N ILE A 3 4.85 30.89 8.18
CA ILE A 3 5.22 29.47 8.30
C ILE A 3 4.03 28.69 7.76
N ALA A 4 4.14 28.15 6.56
CA ALA A 4 3.22 27.15 6.08
C ALA A 4 3.56 25.82 6.77
N GLY A 5 2.98 25.59 7.93
CA GLY A 5 2.91 24.29 8.54
C GLY A 5 2.10 23.39 7.60
N GLY A 6 2.71 22.32 7.09
CA GLY A 6 1.98 21.26 6.45
C GLY A 6 1.05 20.61 7.48
N SER A 7 -0.21 21.04 7.50
CA SER A 7 -1.23 20.34 8.27
C SER A 7 -1.46 19.00 7.60
N ALA A 8 -1.20 17.91 8.31
CA ALA A 8 -1.84 16.65 7.99
C ALA A 8 -3.35 16.94 7.82
N ALA A 9 -3.96 16.46 6.74
CA ALA A 9 -5.39 16.60 6.57
C ALA A 9 -6.07 16.08 7.85
N PRO A 10 -7.06 16.81 8.40
CA PRO A 10 -7.74 16.34 9.59
C PRO A 10 -8.31 14.96 9.34
N ALA A 11 -8.16 14.05 10.33
CA ALA A 11 -8.72 12.72 10.26
C ALA A 11 -10.22 12.82 9.92
N ARG A 12 -10.64 12.10 8.88
CA ARG A 12 -12.03 12.12 8.43
C ARG A 12 -12.89 11.40 9.45
N GLY A 13 -14.01 11.99 9.81
CA GLY A 13 -14.90 11.44 10.83
C GLY A 13 -15.82 10.34 10.30
N ALA A 14 -16.48 9.64 11.23
CA ALA A 14 -17.42 8.54 10.92
C ALA A 14 -18.61 8.95 10.02
N GLU A 15 -18.88 10.24 9.88
CA GLU A 15 -19.94 10.77 9.01
C GLU A 15 -19.53 10.80 7.52
N GLU A 16 -18.24 10.87 7.22
CA GLU A 16 -17.76 10.89 5.85
C GLU A 16 -17.91 9.50 5.20
N LYS A 17 -18.02 9.49 3.87
CA LYS A 17 -18.25 8.28 3.06
C LYS A 17 -17.29 8.28 1.89
N PRO A 18 -16.59 7.17 1.60
CA PRO A 18 -15.63 7.14 0.52
C PRO A 18 -16.33 7.22 -0.84
N VAL A 19 -15.80 8.08 -1.71
CA VAL A 19 -16.29 8.31 -3.06
C VAL A 19 -15.49 7.49 -4.05
N ALA A 20 -16.18 6.71 -4.89
CA ALA A 20 -15.55 5.89 -5.92
C ALA A 20 -14.68 6.73 -6.85
N GLY A 21 -13.44 6.26 -7.09
CA GLY A 21 -12.46 6.91 -7.96
C GLY A 21 -11.86 8.22 -7.45
N LYS A 22 -12.14 8.61 -6.19
CA LYS A 22 -11.62 9.84 -5.58
C LYS A 22 -10.90 9.63 -4.27
N ASP A 23 -11.46 8.80 -3.40
CA ASP A 23 -10.93 8.64 -2.05
C ASP A 23 -10.00 7.43 -1.95
N HIS A 24 -8.97 7.60 -1.12
CA HIS A 24 -8.04 6.56 -0.72
C HIS A 24 -7.91 6.63 0.80
N TRP A 25 -8.56 5.71 1.49
CA TRP A 25 -8.67 5.66 2.94
C TRP A 25 -7.94 4.45 3.50
N HIS A 26 -7.56 4.55 4.78
CA HIS A 26 -6.88 3.48 5.48
C HIS A 26 -7.56 3.17 6.81
N VAL A 27 -7.72 1.89 7.08
CA VAL A 27 -8.17 1.36 8.38
C VAL A 27 -7.11 0.40 8.90
N ALA A 28 -6.51 0.69 10.04
CA ALA A 28 -5.61 -0.27 10.66
C ALA A 28 -6.39 -1.45 11.21
N PHE A 29 -5.89 -2.66 11.02
CA PHE A 29 -6.52 -3.84 11.62
C PHE A 29 -5.50 -4.83 12.17
N GLY A 30 -5.99 -5.66 13.10
CA GLY A 30 -5.21 -6.78 13.62
C GLY A 30 -6.10 -7.89 14.13
N VAL A 31 -5.55 -9.10 14.17
CA VAL A 31 -6.18 -10.27 14.80
C VAL A 31 -5.43 -10.61 16.07
N PHE A 32 -6.09 -10.48 17.21
CA PHE A 32 -5.52 -10.78 18.52
C PHE A 32 -5.98 -12.16 18.99
N VAL A 33 -5.02 -13.03 19.27
CA VAL A 33 -5.27 -14.40 19.68
C VAL A 33 -4.60 -14.64 21.03
N CYS A 34 -5.39 -14.93 22.03
CA CYS A 34 -5.01 -15.19 23.42
C CYS A 34 -4.27 -14.01 24.08
N ASP A 35 -3.02 -13.79 23.75
CA ASP A 35 -2.10 -12.86 24.40
C ASP A 35 -1.30 -11.98 23.44
N ARG A 36 -1.47 -12.16 22.11
CA ARG A 36 -0.70 -11.41 21.09
C ARG A 36 -1.47 -11.18 19.81
N TYR A 37 -1.03 -10.21 19.06
CA TYR A 37 -1.44 -10.04 17.69
C TYR A 37 -0.74 -11.06 16.78
N LEU A 38 -1.51 -11.61 15.83
CA LEU A 38 -0.95 -12.37 14.73
C LEU A 38 -0.20 -11.44 13.77
N PRO A 39 0.75 -11.96 12.98
CA PRO A 39 1.31 -11.22 11.85
C PRO A 39 0.20 -10.70 10.93
N PRO A 40 0.42 -9.59 10.21
CA PRO A 40 -0.52 -9.14 9.18
C PRO A 40 -0.84 -10.27 8.19
N ILE A 41 -2.07 -10.30 7.71
CA ILE A 41 -2.48 -11.27 6.69
C ILE A 41 -1.97 -10.82 5.32
N GLU A 42 -1.51 -11.77 4.52
CA GLU A 42 -1.13 -11.52 3.12
C GLU A 42 -2.40 -11.30 2.27
N SER A 43 -2.28 -10.44 1.26
CA SER A 43 -3.38 -10.21 0.32
C SER A 43 -3.69 -11.45 -0.50
N SER A 44 -4.97 -11.65 -0.80
CA SER A 44 -5.41 -12.68 -1.76
C SER A 44 -5.01 -12.37 -3.21
N GLY A 45 -4.61 -11.11 -3.48
CA GLY A 45 -4.31 -10.60 -4.82
C GLY A 45 -5.54 -10.44 -5.72
N ASN A 46 -6.75 -10.59 -5.19
CA ASN A 46 -8.00 -10.42 -5.92
C ASN A 46 -8.79 -9.25 -5.30
N ASP A 47 -8.86 -8.12 -6.00
CA ASP A 47 -9.59 -6.94 -5.54
C ASP A 47 -10.52 -6.39 -6.63
N PRO A 48 -11.74 -6.90 -6.73
CA PRO A 48 -12.73 -6.39 -7.67
C PRO A 48 -13.42 -5.11 -7.19
N THR A 49 -13.20 -4.69 -5.95
CA THR A 49 -14.00 -3.63 -5.29
C THR A 49 -13.19 -2.40 -4.88
N GLY A 50 -11.89 -2.52 -4.75
CA GLY A 50 -11.00 -1.49 -4.18
C GLY A 50 -10.98 -1.49 -2.65
N VAL A 51 -11.22 -2.67 -2.02
CA VAL A 51 -11.13 -2.86 -0.57
C VAL A 51 -10.30 -4.10 -0.27
N HIS A 52 -9.02 -3.91 0.03
CA HIS A 52 -8.04 -5.00 0.17
C HIS A 52 -6.95 -4.67 1.20
N THR A 53 -5.97 -5.56 1.36
CA THR A 53 -4.74 -5.32 2.14
C THR A 53 -3.50 -5.58 1.28
N HIS A 54 -2.35 -5.07 1.71
CA HIS A 54 -1.04 -5.35 1.12
C HIS A 54 -0.10 -6.11 2.07
N GLY A 55 -0.65 -6.79 3.09
CA GLY A 55 0.17 -7.48 4.09
C GLY A 55 0.80 -6.56 5.13
N ASP A 56 0.31 -5.35 5.27
CA ASP A 56 0.82 -4.31 6.18
C ASP A 56 -0.08 -4.07 7.39
N GLY A 57 -1.19 -4.80 7.46
CA GLY A 57 -2.19 -4.63 8.51
C GLY A 57 -3.10 -3.42 8.31
N LEU A 58 -3.13 -2.84 7.11
CA LEU A 58 -4.12 -1.85 6.72
C LEU A 58 -5.16 -2.46 5.78
N VAL A 59 -6.40 -2.05 5.94
CA VAL A 59 -7.42 -2.14 4.90
C VAL A 59 -7.31 -0.88 4.06
N HIS A 60 -7.01 -1.05 2.78
CA HIS A 60 -7.00 0.02 1.78
C HIS A 60 -8.38 0.15 1.17
N ILE A 61 -8.92 1.36 1.13
CA ILE A 61 -10.28 1.64 0.65
C ILE A 61 -10.18 2.71 -0.43
N HIS A 62 -10.06 2.28 -1.67
CA HIS A 62 -10.13 3.13 -2.86
C HIS A 62 -11.19 2.56 -3.81
N PRO A 63 -12.47 2.73 -3.49
CA PRO A 63 -13.54 1.99 -4.13
C PRO A 63 -13.62 2.28 -5.63
N PHE A 64 -13.75 1.21 -6.43
CA PHE A 64 -13.93 1.31 -7.88
C PHE A 64 -15.41 1.29 -8.28
N VAL A 65 -16.26 0.73 -7.42
CA VAL A 65 -17.67 0.48 -7.71
C VAL A 65 -18.59 1.00 -6.61
N ALA A 66 -19.85 1.27 -6.94
CA ALA A 66 -20.85 1.73 -5.97
C ALA A 66 -21.05 0.75 -4.79
N ALA A 67 -20.86 -0.56 -5.03
CA ALA A 67 -21.00 -1.59 -4.01
C ALA A 67 -19.99 -1.52 -2.87
N SER A 68 -18.88 -0.79 -3.04
CA SER A 68 -17.80 -0.59 -2.04
C SER A 68 -17.63 0.88 -1.64
N SER A 69 -18.46 1.80 -2.17
CA SER A 69 -18.40 3.23 -1.87
C SER A 69 -19.54 3.69 -0.97
N GLY A 70 -19.44 4.91 -0.46
CA GLY A 70 -20.48 5.49 0.36
C GLY A 70 -20.72 4.72 1.65
N SER A 71 -21.99 4.44 1.95
CA SER A 71 -22.40 3.62 3.10
C SER A 71 -22.12 2.13 2.92
N ASN A 72 -21.73 1.69 1.71
CA ASN A 72 -21.42 0.31 1.40
C ASN A 72 -19.97 -0.09 1.69
N ALA A 73 -19.12 0.87 2.09
CA ALA A 73 -17.75 0.61 2.56
C ALA A 73 -17.77 -0.03 3.96
N VAL A 74 -18.19 -1.27 4.02
CA VAL A 74 -18.32 -2.08 5.24
C VAL A 74 -17.30 -3.22 5.26
N LEU A 75 -16.96 -3.73 6.45
CA LEU A 75 -16.01 -4.83 6.62
C LEU A 75 -16.36 -6.08 5.79
N ALA A 76 -17.64 -6.27 5.46
CA ALA A 76 -18.05 -7.37 4.57
C ALA A 76 -17.27 -7.35 3.25
N ARG A 77 -16.97 -6.17 2.68
CA ARG A 77 -16.23 -6.04 1.41
C ARG A 77 -14.80 -6.56 1.56
N PHE A 78 -14.15 -6.25 2.67
CA PHE A 78 -12.84 -6.80 3.01
C PHE A 78 -12.88 -8.32 3.22
N PHE A 79 -13.89 -8.82 3.92
CA PHE A 79 -14.06 -10.25 4.16
C PHE A 79 -14.41 -11.05 2.89
N GLU A 80 -14.95 -10.41 1.86
CA GLU A 80 -15.26 -11.07 0.57
C GLU A 80 -14.00 -11.41 -0.21
N VAL A 81 -12.97 -10.55 -0.12
CA VAL A 81 -11.78 -10.66 -0.95
C VAL A 81 -10.57 -11.24 -0.19
N GLU A 82 -10.45 -10.98 1.10
CA GLU A 82 -9.26 -11.36 1.85
C GLU A 82 -9.45 -12.63 2.70
N PRO A 83 -8.38 -13.33 3.07
CA PRO A 83 -8.45 -14.57 3.82
C PRO A 83 -8.72 -14.34 5.31
N LEU A 84 -9.57 -13.36 5.64
CA LEU A 84 -10.05 -13.04 6.97
C LEU A 84 -11.57 -13.01 6.97
N LYS A 85 -12.18 -13.62 7.97
CA LYS A 85 -13.61 -13.46 8.27
C LYS A 85 -13.80 -13.41 9.77
N ALA A 86 -14.67 -12.50 10.23
CA ALA A 86 -15.07 -12.42 11.61
C ALA A 86 -16.60 -12.43 11.70
N THR A 87 -17.11 -13.15 12.69
CA THR A 87 -18.53 -13.24 13.04
C THR A 87 -18.71 -12.93 14.53
N ALA A 88 -19.90 -13.09 15.06
CA ALA A 88 -20.16 -12.91 16.49
C ALA A 88 -19.42 -13.91 17.37
N ASP A 89 -19.06 -15.08 16.87
CA ASP A 89 -18.54 -16.23 17.64
C ASP A 89 -17.26 -16.84 17.07
N SER A 90 -16.77 -16.38 15.93
CA SER A 90 -15.58 -16.95 15.31
C SER A 90 -14.78 -15.93 14.52
N ILE A 91 -13.47 -16.20 14.43
CA ILE A 91 -12.53 -15.50 13.55
C ILE A 91 -11.83 -16.56 12.72
N ARG A 92 -11.83 -16.41 11.40
CA ARG A 92 -11.08 -17.26 10.47
C ARG A 92 -9.97 -16.46 9.81
N VAL A 93 -8.75 -16.97 9.88
CA VAL A 93 -7.57 -16.41 9.20
C VAL A 93 -6.98 -17.52 8.33
N GLY A 94 -7.02 -17.35 7.04
CA GLY A 94 -6.64 -18.42 6.10
C GLY A 94 -7.46 -19.69 6.33
N SER A 95 -6.79 -20.80 6.62
CA SER A 95 -7.41 -22.09 6.95
C SER A 95 -7.74 -22.26 8.44
N THR A 96 -7.22 -21.40 9.31
CA THR A 96 -7.40 -21.52 10.77
C THR A 96 -8.66 -20.79 11.24
N THR A 97 -9.48 -21.46 12.05
CA THR A 97 -10.69 -20.87 12.64
C THR A 97 -10.61 -20.91 14.16
N TYR A 98 -10.76 -19.76 14.79
CA TYR A 98 -10.84 -19.55 16.22
C TYR A 98 -12.31 -19.40 16.63
N ARG A 99 -12.85 -20.31 17.45
CA ARG A 99 -14.24 -20.29 17.91
C ARG A 99 -14.33 -19.97 19.39
N ALA A 100 -15.26 -19.10 19.76
CA ALA A 100 -15.57 -18.80 21.15
C ALA A 100 -15.84 -20.08 21.96
N GLY A 101 -15.49 -20.05 23.26
CA GLY A 101 -15.66 -21.17 24.20
C GLY A 101 -14.49 -22.10 24.33
N ALA A 102 -13.55 -22.15 23.37
CA ALA A 102 -12.28 -22.84 23.58
C ALA A 102 -11.41 -22.08 24.61
N LYS A 103 -10.28 -22.63 25.02
CA LYS A 103 -9.48 -22.04 26.10
C LYS A 103 -8.21 -21.37 25.56
N CYS A 104 -7.86 -20.23 26.16
CA CYS A 104 -6.53 -19.65 26.16
C CYS A 104 -5.94 -19.86 27.57
N GLY A 105 -4.98 -20.77 27.67
CA GLY A 105 -4.53 -21.25 28.99
C GLY A 105 -5.66 -21.94 29.73
N SER A 106 -6.02 -21.46 30.94
CA SER A 106 -7.11 -22.01 31.73
C SER A 106 -8.47 -21.33 31.50
N LYS A 107 -8.51 -20.17 30.86
CA LYS A 107 -9.71 -19.34 30.73
C LYS A 107 -10.47 -19.59 29.44
N PRO A 108 -11.82 -19.60 29.45
CA PRO A 108 -12.60 -19.67 28.22
C PRO A 108 -12.47 -18.39 27.43
N THR A 109 -12.53 -18.52 26.10
CA THR A 109 -12.40 -17.40 25.16
C THR A 109 -13.76 -16.86 24.72
N THR A 110 -13.76 -15.58 24.36
CA THR A 110 -14.84 -14.89 23.67
C THR A 110 -14.31 -14.36 22.32
N VAL A 111 -15.22 -14.09 21.39
CA VAL A 111 -14.92 -13.33 20.18
C VAL A 111 -15.54 -11.95 20.34
N ARG A 112 -14.78 -10.91 20.04
CA ARG A 112 -15.24 -9.53 20.04
C ARG A 112 -14.46 -8.68 19.03
N THR A 113 -15.09 -7.64 18.52
CA THR A 113 -14.46 -6.65 17.66
C THR A 113 -14.29 -5.37 18.46
N LEU A 114 -13.07 -4.87 18.51
CA LEU A 114 -12.71 -3.60 19.14
C LEU A 114 -12.49 -2.54 18.08
N VAL A 115 -12.98 -1.33 18.31
CA VAL A 115 -12.87 -0.21 17.39
C VAL A 115 -12.34 1.01 18.14
N TRP A 116 -11.33 1.63 17.55
CA TRP A 116 -10.83 2.93 17.95
C TRP A 116 -11.16 3.92 16.83
N GLU A 117 -11.71 5.06 17.21
CA GLU A 117 -11.97 6.18 16.31
C GLU A 117 -10.65 6.80 15.84
N ALA A 118 -10.70 7.57 14.75
CA ALA A 118 -9.53 8.29 14.24
C ALA A 118 -8.86 9.13 15.33
N GLY A 119 -7.55 8.91 15.53
CA GLY A 119 -6.76 9.60 16.57
C GLY A 119 -7.01 9.14 18.01
N GLN A 120 -7.89 8.17 18.23
CA GLN A 120 -8.17 7.64 19.58
C GLN A 120 -7.07 6.65 20.01
N THR A 121 -6.49 6.86 21.18
CA THR A 121 -5.52 5.95 21.83
C THR A 121 -6.05 5.37 23.14
N GLY A 122 -7.19 5.86 23.62
CA GLY A 122 -7.87 5.39 24.83
C GLY A 122 -8.61 4.06 24.65
N PRO A 123 -9.52 3.70 25.58
CA PRO A 123 -10.26 2.45 25.53
C PRO A 123 -11.08 2.32 24.22
N PRO A 124 -11.11 1.13 23.59
CA PRO A 124 -11.89 0.92 22.40
C PRO A 124 -13.39 0.80 22.67
N LYS A 125 -14.18 1.09 21.65
CA LYS A 125 -15.58 0.68 21.59
C LYS A 125 -15.66 -0.81 21.27
N VAL A 126 -16.46 -1.55 22.03
CA VAL A 126 -16.72 -2.98 21.78
C VAL A 126 -17.92 -3.10 20.84
N VAL A 127 -17.70 -3.63 19.66
CA VAL A 127 -18.77 -4.02 18.74
C VAL A 127 -19.18 -5.45 19.08
N ARG A 128 -20.43 -5.63 19.47
CA ARG A 128 -21.01 -6.93 19.77
C ARG A 128 -21.74 -7.49 18.57
N GLY A 129 -21.63 -8.77 18.33
CA GLY A 129 -22.25 -9.45 17.21
C GLY A 129 -21.40 -9.49 15.96
N ASP A 130 -22.03 -9.62 14.80
CA ASP A 130 -21.38 -9.75 13.50
C ASP A 130 -20.79 -8.38 13.05
N PRO A 131 -19.48 -8.26 12.90
CA PRO A 131 -18.84 -7.01 12.49
C PRO A 131 -18.92 -6.73 10.98
N SER A 132 -19.45 -7.63 10.18
CA SER A 132 -19.48 -7.51 8.70
C SER A 132 -20.16 -6.22 8.22
N LYS A 133 -21.12 -5.72 8.98
CA LYS A 133 -21.85 -4.47 8.69
C LYS A 133 -21.18 -3.22 9.25
N LEU A 134 -20.06 -3.34 9.95
CA LEU A 134 -19.32 -2.21 10.48
C LEU A 134 -18.80 -1.39 9.29
N ARG A 135 -19.25 -0.13 9.22
CA ARG A 135 -18.80 0.82 8.22
C ARG A 135 -17.36 1.24 8.54
N MET A 136 -16.54 1.23 7.53
CA MET A 136 -15.16 1.70 7.60
C MET A 136 -15.08 3.19 7.25
N TYR A 137 -14.22 3.92 7.93
CA TYR A 137 -13.89 5.31 7.64
C TYR A 137 -12.39 5.53 7.85
N ASP A 138 -11.89 6.61 7.28
CA ASP A 138 -10.46 6.87 7.27
C ASP A 138 -9.89 7.00 8.68
N GLN A 139 -8.69 6.48 8.89
CA GLN A 139 -7.94 6.53 10.13
C GLN A 139 -8.53 5.72 11.31
N MET A 140 -9.62 4.96 11.11
CA MET A 140 -10.10 4.08 12.18
C MET A 140 -9.17 2.88 12.38
N THR A 141 -9.27 2.26 13.55
CA THR A 141 -8.54 1.04 13.89
C THR A 141 -9.49 -0.04 14.38
N VAL A 142 -9.29 -1.27 13.93
CA VAL A 142 -10.12 -2.43 14.28
C VAL A 142 -9.25 -3.57 14.78
N ALA A 143 -9.63 -4.19 15.90
CA ALA A 143 -9.04 -5.46 16.32
C ALA A 143 -10.12 -6.54 16.39
N PHE A 144 -9.86 -7.66 15.73
CA PHE A 144 -10.65 -8.89 15.87
C PHE A 144 -10.00 -9.73 16.96
N VAL A 145 -10.71 -9.93 18.06
CA VAL A 145 -10.15 -10.48 19.29
C VAL A 145 -10.74 -11.84 19.62
N TYR A 146 -9.87 -12.83 19.75
CA TYR A 146 -10.15 -14.14 20.31
C TYR A 146 -9.34 -14.32 21.58
N ALA A 147 -9.93 -14.03 22.72
CA ALA A 147 -9.25 -14.04 24.01
C ALA A 147 -10.26 -14.17 25.17
N PRO A 148 -9.81 -14.43 26.41
CA PRO A 148 -10.67 -14.32 27.59
C PRO A 148 -11.37 -12.97 27.66
N ALA A 149 -12.58 -12.93 28.24
CA ALA A 149 -13.38 -11.71 28.29
C ALA A 149 -12.70 -10.55 29.04
N ASP A 150 -11.84 -10.87 29.99
CA ASP A 150 -11.06 -9.95 30.85
C ASP A 150 -9.70 -9.56 30.20
N ALA A 151 -9.36 -10.09 29.04
CA ALA A 151 -8.09 -9.74 28.38
C ALA A 151 -8.07 -8.27 27.98
N VAL A 152 -7.02 -7.56 28.36
CA VAL A 152 -6.74 -6.19 27.94
C VAL A 152 -6.05 -6.25 26.57
N VAL A 153 -6.66 -5.59 25.59
CA VAL A 153 -6.16 -5.57 24.21
C VAL A 153 -5.88 -4.12 23.81
N GLY A 154 -4.63 -3.81 23.56
CA GLY A 154 -4.21 -2.50 23.05
C GLY A 154 -4.38 -2.39 21.53
N LEU A 155 -3.95 -1.27 20.99
CA LEU A 155 -3.94 -1.02 19.55
C LEU A 155 -3.10 -2.08 18.79
N PRO A 156 -3.54 -2.53 17.62
CA PRO A 156 -2.73 -3.41 16.77
C PRO A 156 -1.44 -2.72 16.33
N PRO A 157 -0.37 -3.49 16.06
CA PRO A 157 0.92 -2.93 15.61
C PRO A 157 0.81 -2.08 14.33
N SER A 158 -0.19 -2.36 13.48
CA SER A 158 -0.47 -1.63 12.25
C SER A 158 -1.04 -0.22 12.49
N HIS A 159 -1.51 0.10 13.68
CA HIS A 159 -2.05 1.43 13.98
C HIS A 159 -1.05 2.56 13.68
N LYS A 160 0.23 2.33 13.93
CA LYS A 160 1.28 3.32 13.63
C LYS A 160 1.42 3.62 12.13
N GLU A 161 1.03 2.67 11.28
CA GLU A 161 1.10 2.83 9.83
C GLU A 161 0.06 3.85 9.30
N LEU A 162 -0.99 4.15 10.07
CA LEU A 162 -1.96 5.20 9.74
C LEU A 162 -1.33 6.60 9.72
N ASN A 163 -0.31 6.83 10.55
CA ASN A 163 0.34 8.15 10.65
C ASN A 163 1.37 8.40 9.54
N ASP A 164 1.80 7.34 8.86
CA ASP A 164 2.72 7.41 7.74
C ASP A 164 2.31 6.35 6.70
N PRO A 165 1.16 6.54 6.04
CA PRO A 165 0.70 5.61 5.02
C PRO A 165 1.73 5.56 3.90
N ALA A 166 2.46 4.44 3.87
CA ALA A 166 3.61 4.26 2.97
C ALA A 166 3.20 4.18 1.48
N ASP A 167 1.93 4.03 1.22
CA ASP A 167 1.31 3.96 -0.11
C ASP A 167 0.81 5.31 -0.63
N LEU A 168 0.66 6.32 0.23
CA LEU A 168 0.40 7.66 -0.26
C LEU A 168 1.65 8.17 -0.98
N PRO A 169 1.52 8.62 -2.23
CA PRO A 169 2.62 9.27 -2.89
C PRO A 169 3.04 10.50 -2.10
N PRO A 170 4.33 10.83 -2.06
CA PRO A 170 4.78 12.06 -1.45
C PRO A 170 4.16 13.27 -2.18
N PRO A 171 4.06 14.44 -1.51
CA PRO A 171 3.52 15.64 -2.15
C PRO A 171 4.34 16.01 -3.39
N PRO A 172 3.72 16.72 -4.36
CA PRO A 172 4.44 17.27 -5.50
C PRO A 172 5.65 18.10 -5.04
N LEU A 173 6.74 18.03 -5.78
CA LEU A 173 7.92 18.82 -5.50
C LEU A 173 7.64 20.30 -5.79
N SER A 174 8.20 21.17 -4.96
CA SER A 174 8.20 22.62 -5.17
C SER A 174 9.05 23.00 -6.41
N ALA A 175 8.88 24.22 -6.91
CA ALA A 175 9.69 24.74 -8.02
C ALA A 175 11.19 24.69 -7.74
N ASP A 176 11.59 25.03 -6.50
CA ASP A 176 13.01 25.02 -6.08
C ASP A 176 13.58 23.60 -6.00
N GLU A 177 12.76 22.62 -5.61
CA GLU A 177 13.16 21.21 -5.60
C GLU A 177 13.26 20.68 -7.04
N LEU A 178 12.30 21.01 -7.90
CA LEU A 178 12.32 20.63 -9.32
C LEU A 178 13.57 21.13 -10.04
N ALA A 179 13.99 22.37 -9.73
CA ALA A 179 15.19 22.97 -10.35
C ALA A 179 16.49 22.25 -9.96
N LYS A 180 16.50 21.51 -8.84
CA LYS A 180 17.67 20.75 -8.34
C LYS A 180 17.70 19.30 -8.82
N LEU A 181 16.64 18.83 -9.49
CA LEU A 181 16.59 17.45 -9.98
C LEU A 181 17.62 17.22 -11.09
N PRO A 182 18.14 15.98 -11.21
CA PRO A 182 18.93 15.58 -12.36
C PRO A 182 18.19 15.89 -13.66
N SER A 183 18.88 16.50 -14.59
CA SER A 183 18.30 16.77 -15.93
C SER A 183 17.94 15.45 -16.62
N PRO A 184 16.84 15.42 -17.37
CA PRO A 184 16.57 14.28 -18.23
C PRO A 184 17.62 14.24 -19.36
N PRO A 185 17.90 13.05 -19.92
CA PRO A 185 18.74 12.95 -21.10
C PRO A 185 18.09 13.69 -22.28
N SER A 186 18.90 14.21 -23.20
CA SER A 186 18.40 14.88 -24.42
C SER A 186 17.52 14.00 -25.29
N LYS A 187 17.68 12.69 -25.18
CA LYS A 187 16.84 11.68 -25.82
C LYS A 187 16.53 10.56 -24.84
N ILE A 188 15.25 10.22 -24.68
CA ILE A 188 14.84 9.10 -23.83
C ILE A 188 15.44 7.82 -24.40
N PRO A 189 16.16 7.00 -23.62
CA PRO A 189 16.72 5.74 -24.10
C PRO A 189 15.65 4.81 -24.67
N VAL A 190 15.97 4.14 -25.74
CA VAL A 190 15.12 3.09 -26.33
C VAL A 190 15.39 1.78 -25.56
N PRO A 191 14.35 1.00 -25.26
CA PRO A 191 14.52 -0.31 -24.66
C PRO A 191 15.45 -1.22 -25.48
N VAL A 192 16.37 -1.88 -24.80
CA VAL A 192 17.23 -2.91 -25.40
C VAL A 192 16.67 -4.28 -25.01
N LEU A 193 16.02 -4.94 -25.95
CA LEU A 193 15.43 -6.25 -25.70
C LEU A 193 16.47 -7.35 -25.82
N PRO A 194 16.50 -8.34 -24.90
CA PRO A 194 17.26 -9.53 -25.10
C PRO A 194 16.70 -10.35 -26.28
N ALA A 195 17.57 -11.11 -26.94
CA ALA A 195 17.12 -12.00 -28.01
C ALA A 195 16.22 -13.12 -27.45
N GLY A 196 15.19 -13.49 -28.19
CA GLY A 196 14.31 -14.62 -27.87
C GLY A 196 13.05 -14.22 -27.10
N ALA A 197 12.54 -15.14 -26.29
CA ALA A 197 11.32 -14.96 -25.52
C ALA A 197 11.51 -14.00 -24.33
N PRO A 198 10.43 -13.39 -23.82
CA PRO A 198 10.49 -12.59 -22.61
C PRO A 198 11.08 -13.36 -21.42
N PRO A 199 11.83 -12.72 -20.51
CA PRO A 199 12.37 -13.36 -19.34
C PRO A 199 11.25 -13.80 -18.38
N THR A 200 11.48 -14.87 -17.62
CA THR A 200 10.53 -15.40 -16.62
C THR A 200 10.72 -14.78 -15.23
N LYS A 201 11.73 -13.94 -15.05
CA LYS A 201 12.02 -13.19 -13.82
C LYS A 201 12.31 -11.74 -14.17
N THR A 202 12.08 -10.83 -13.24
CA THR A 202 12.46 -9.43 -13.42
C THR A 202 13.95 -9.30 -13.70
N VAL A 203 14.30 -8.59 -14.78
CA VAL A 203 15.67 -8.31 -15.21
C VAL A 203 15.90 -6.82 -15.25
N THR A 204 17.05 -6.38 -14.73
CA THR A 204 17.45 -4.97 -14.72
C THR A 204 18.75 -4.77 -15.50
N ARG A 205 18.86 -3.60 -16.14
CA ARG A 205 20.08 -3.15 -16.81
C ARG A 205 20.26 -1.67 -16.59
N ASP A 206 21.36 -1.26 -15.96
CA ASP A 206 21.72 0.14 -15.86
C ASP A 206 22.16 0.67 -17.24
N LEU A 207 21.48 1.71 -17.70
CA LEU A 207 21.81 2.45 -18.91
C LEU A 207 22.71 3.64 -18.54
N VAL A 208 22.48 4.23 -17.39
CA VAL A 208 23.32 5.24 -16.76
C VAL A 208 23.40 4.92 -15.27
N VAL A 209 24.59 4.85 -14.73
CA VAL A 209 24.80 4.69 -13.28
C VAL A 209 24.74 6.05 -12.63
N GLY A 210 23.82 6.23 -11.67
CA GLY A 210 23.72 7.45 -10.87
C GLY A 210 24.79 7.53 -9.79
N SER A 211 24.99 8.73 -9.27
CA SER A 211 25.97 9.01 -8.19
C SER A 211 25.34 9.54 -6.90
N GLY A 212 24.04 9.84 -6.92
CA GLY A 212 23.33 10.39 -5.76
C GLY A 212 22.88 9.32 -4.74
N ILE A 213 21.88 9.67 -3.94
CA ILE A 213 21.30 8.80 -2.88
C ILE A 213 20.82 7.50 -3.49
N GLU A 214 21.14 6.38 -2.82
CA GLU A 214 20.71 5.03 -3.23
C GLU A 214 19.28 4.74 -2.76
N ALA A 215 18.45 4.21 -3.66
CA ALA A 215 17.12 3.72 -3.36
C ALA A 215 17.20 2.39 -2.62
N LYS A 216 16.69 2.35 -1.40
CA LYS A 216 16.65 1.19 -0.51
C LYS A 216 15.23 0.93 -0.01
N ALA A 217 14.97 -0.21 0.60
CA ALA A 217 13.72 -0.43 1.30
C ALA A 217 13.45 0.71 2.31
N GLY A 218 12.23 1.21 2.35
CA GLY A 218 11.82 2.38 3.14
C GLY A 218 12.07 3.74 2.48
N THR A 219 12.77 3.81 1.34
CA THR A 219 13.01 5.06 0.62
C THR A 219 11.77 5.49 -0.17
N ARG A 220 11.39 6.76 -0.08
CA ARG A 220 10.46 7.39 -1.03
C ARG A 220 11.23 7.80 -2.27
N VAL A 221 10.68 7.56 -3.46
CA VAL A 221 11.37 7.84 -4.71
C VAL A 221 10.49 8.64 -5.66
N TYR A 222 11.14 9.52 -6.43
CA TYR A 222 10.55 10.23 -7.54
C TYR A 222 11.25 9.80 -8.82
N VAL A 223 10.46 9.46 -9.83
CA VAL A 223 10.99 8.91 -11.07
C VAL A 223 10.41 9.60 -12.30
N ARG A 224 11.19 9.65 -13.38
CA ARG A 224 10.66 9.77 -14.74
C ARG A 224 10.65 8.38 -15.33
N TYR A 225 9.60 8.01 -16.00
CA TYR A 225 9.52 6.69 -16.60
C TYR A 225 8.84 6.72 -17.97
N ARG A 226 9.10 5.67 -18.73
CA ARG A 226 8.38 5.26 -19.91
C ARG A 226 8.14 3.77 -19.80
N VAL A 227 6.92 3.31 -20.04
CA VAL A 227 6.59 1.89 -20.02
C VAL A 227 6.03 1.46 -21.36
N THR A 228 6.52 0.33 -21.84
CA THR A 228 6.06 -0.32 -23.07
C THR A 228 5.75 -1.79 -22.82
N LEU A 229 4.93 -2.38 -23.68
CA LEU A 229 4.82 -3.83 -23.78
C LEU A 229 6.07 -4.41 -24.45
N TRP A 230 6.25 -5.74 -24.32
CA TRP A 230 7.33 -6.46 -25.00
C TRP A 230 7.35 -6.26 -26.52
N ASN A 231 6.20 -6.09 -27.12
CA ASN A 231 6.06 -5.81 -28.57
C ASN A 231 6.35 -4.35 -28.96
N GLY A 232 6.75 -3.50 -28.01
CA GLY A 232 7.07 -2.09 -28.25
C GLY A 232 5.89 -1.13 -28.15
N THR A 233 4.66 -1.61 -27.92
CA THR A 233 3.51 -0.72 -27.70
C THR A 233 3.71 0.11 -26.45
N GLU A 234 3.71 1.44 -26.57
CA GLU A 234 3.79 2.34 -25.42
C GLU A 234 2.47 2.35 -24.67
N LEU A 235 2.56 2.23 -23.36
CA LEU A 235 1.42 2.21 -22.45
C LEU A 235 1.27 3.54 -21.73
N ASP A 236 2.37 4.09 -21.21
CA ASP A 236 2.38 5.29 -20.39
C ASP A 236 3.79 5.88 -20.30
N ALA A 237 3.87 7.17 -20.04
CA ALA A 237 5.13 7.86 -19.77
C ALA A 237 4.90 9.13 -18.95
N THR A 238 5.86 9.44 -18.06
CA THR A 238 5.95 10.78 -17.46
C THR A 238 6.58 11.75 -18.43
N SER A 239 6.46 13.06 -18.16
CA SER A 239 7.19 14.07 -18.91
C SER A 239 8.69 14.00 -18.63
N TRP A 240 9.51 13.96 -19.69
CA TRP A 240 10.98 13.94 -19.63
C TRP A 240 11.58 15.31 -19.97
N VAL A 241 10.91 16.37 -19.54
CA VAL A 241 11.44 17.73 -19.70
C VAL A 241 11.93 18.27 -18.35
N PRO A 242 12.93 19.19 -18.35
CA PRO A 242 13.33 19.89 -17.13
C PRO A 242 12.13 20.55 -16.45
N ALA A 243 12.14 20.62 -15.14
CA ALA A 243 11.09 21.21 -14.30
C ALA A 243 9.69 20.58 -14.37
N ALA A 244 9.48 19.53 -15.20
CA ALA A 244 8.24 18.76 -15.10
C ALA A 244 8.21 17.92 -13.83
N GLN A 245 7.01 17.80 -13.23
CA GLN A 245 6.79 16.94 -12.06
C GLN A 245 7.11 15.48 -12.41
N PRO A 246 8.00 14.82 -11.67
CA PRO A 246 8.21 13.39 -11.79
C PRO A 246 7.06 12.63 -11.12
N ALA A 247 6.91 11.37 -11.44
CA ALA A 247 6.01 10.49 -10.70
C ALA A 247 6.57 10.24 -9.29
N ALA A 248 5.75 10.51 -8.30
CA ALA A 248 6.03 10.18 -6.91
C ALA A 248 5.55 8.74 -6.65
N LEU A 249 6.42 7.87 -6.18
CA LEU A 249 6.08 6.48 -5.92
C LEU A 249 5.95 6.21 -4.41
N PRO A 250 5.15 5.19 -4.03
CA PRO A 250 5.10 4.70 -2.66
C PRO A 250 6.49 4.32 -2.12
N ARG A 251 6.62 4.17 -0.80
CA ARG A 251 7.89 3.70 -0.19
C ARG A 251 8.26 2.33 -0.71
N LEU A 252 9.51 2.17 -1.12
CA LEU A 252 10.07 0.89 -1.55
C LEU A 252 10.09 -0.13 -0.41
N GLY A 253 9.96 -1.42 -0.74
CA GLY A 253 10.02 -2.51 0.23
C GLY A 253 8.74 -2.67 1.06
N ARG A 254 7.62 -2.10 0.61
CA ARG A 254 6.34 -2.19 1.30
C ARG A 254 5.27 -2.95 0.48
N GLY A 255 5.63 -3.48 -0.68
CA GLY A 255 4.69 -4.19 -1.54
C GLY A 255 3.53 -3.33 -2.08
N ARG A 256 3.73 -2.00 -2.17
CA ARG A 256 2.70 -1.03 -2.57
C ARG A 256 2.68 -0.74 -4.05
N MET A 257 3.55 -1.37 -4.78
CA MET A 257 3.65 -1.25 -6.23
C MET A 257 3.91 -2.63 -6.83
N MET A 258 3.89 -2.69 -8.14
CA MET A 258 4.25 -3.88 -8.91
C MET A 258 5.59 -4.45 -8.42
N ALA A 259 5.60 -5.74 -8.04
CA ALA A 259 6.77 -6.37 -7.41
C ALA A 259 8.04 -6.24 -8.27
N GLY A 260 7.92 -6.37 -9.58
CA GLY A 260 9.04 -6.22 -10.49
C GLY A 260 9.57 -4.79 -10.57
N LEU A 261 8.70 -3.78 -10.49
CA LEU A 261 9.12 -2.38 -10.45
C LEU A 261 9.85 -2.08 -9.15
N GLU A 262 9.31 -2.52 -8.02
CA GLU A 262 9.93 -2.34 -6.70
C GLU A 262 11.32 -2.99 -6.64
N LYS A 263 11.43 -4.26 -7.04
CA LYS A 263 12.72 -4.97 -7.14
C LYS A 263 13.71 -4.24 -8.05
N GLY A 264 13.20 -3.72 -9.17
CA GLY A 264 14.01 -3.04 -10.17
C GLY A 264 14.54 -1.67 -9.72
N LEU A 265 13.83 -0.96 -8.85
CA LEU A 265 14.21 0.35 -8.35
C LEU A 265 15.24 0.25 -7.21
N ILE A 266 15.18 -0.78 -6.38
CA ILE A 266 16.13 -0.99 -5.29
C ILE A 266 17.55 -1.08 -5.84
N GLY A 267 18.50 -0.37 -5.18
CA GLY A 267 19.89 -0.27 -5.59
C GLY A 267 20.19 0.76 -6.68
N MET A 268 19.16 1.42 -7.26
CA MET A 268 19.41 2.59 -8.10
C MET A 268 19.93 3.76 -7.29
N LYS A 269 20.78 4.57 -7.91
CA LYS A 269 21.22 5.86 -7.34
C LYS A 269 20.60 7.02 -8.12
N VAL A 270 20.27 8.09 -7.40
CA VAL A 270 19.74 9.33 -8.01
C VAL A 270 20.65 9.79 -9.15
N GLY A 271 20.03 10.19 -10.26
CA GLY A 271 20.67 10.49 -11.54
C GLY A 271 20.80 9.28 -12.47
N GLY A 272 20.65 8.07 -11.97
CA GLY A 272 20.71 6.84 -12.76
C GLY A 272 19.50 6.63 -13.67
N ILE A 273 19.73 5.92 -14.76
CA ILE A 273 18.68 5.44 -15.68
C ILE A 273 18.82 3.93 -15.80
N ARG A 274 17.71 3.23 -15.60
CA ARG A 274 17.65 1.76 -15.60
C ARG A 274 16.52 1.28 -16.50
N GLN A 275 16.80 0.24 -17.26
CA GLN A 275 15.78 -0.60 -17.88
C GLN A 275 15.38 -1.69 -16.90
N ILE A 276 14.08 -1.90 -16.76
CA ILE A 276 13.50 -2.95 -15.92
C ILE A 276 12.52 -3.74 -16.79
N ILE A 277 12.78 -5.03 -17.00
CA ILE A 277 11.87 -5.92 -17.73
C ILE A 277 11.14 -6.76 -16.70
N ILE A 278 9.81 -6.65 -16.68
CA ILE A 278 8.94 -7.23 -15.66
C ILE A 278 8.05 -8.28 -16.32
N PRO A 279 8.28 -9.57 -16.04
CA PRO A 279 7.41 -10.63 -16.53
C PRO A 279 6.05 -10.63 -15.81
N PRO A 280 5.05 -11.35 -16.34
CA PRO A 280 3.71 -11.40 -15.78
C PRO A 280 3.64 -11.74 -14.29
N VAL A 281 4.51 -12.64 -13.82
CA VAL A 281 4.55 -13.11 -12.42
C VAL A 281 4.93 -12.00 -11.42
N ASP A 282 5.74 -11.03 -11.84
CA ASP A 282 6.16 -9.87 -11.04
C ASP A 282 5.43 -8.58 -11.48
N GLY A 283 4.49 -8.67 -12.41
CA GLY A 283 3.77 -7.56 -13.03
C GLY A 283 2.46 -7.23 -12.33
N LEU A 284 1.45 -6.81 -13.11
CA LEU A 284 0.14 -6.37 -12.59
C LEU A 284 -0.77 -7.52 -12.12
N GLY A 285 -0.31 -8.76 -12.25
CA GLY A 285 -1.10 -9.91 -11.82
C GLY A 285 -2.39 -10.10 -12.65
N LYS A 286 -3.54 -10.21 -11.95
CA LYS A 286 -4.86 -10.40 -12.58
C LYS A 286 -5.58 -9.09 -12.90
N SER A 287 -4.93 -7.93 -12.79
CA SER A 287 -5.56 -6.65 -13.05
C SER A 287 -6.01 -6.55 -14.51
N GLY A 288 -7.26 -6.16 -14.70
CA GLY A 288 -7.85 -5.94 -16.02
C GLY A 288 -7.42 -4.58 -16.61
N GLY A 289 -7.75 -4.35 -17.88
CA GLY A 289 -7.49 -3.10 -18.58
C GLY A 289 -6.70 -3.33 -19.89
N VAL A 290 -5.93 -2.34 -20.32
CA VAL A 290 -5.11 -2.39 -21.54
C VAL A 290 -3.99 -3.44 -21.45
N VAL A 291 -3.48 -3.68 -20.21
CA VAL A 291 -2.43 -4.66 -19.94
C VAL A 291 -3.07 -6.00 -19.57
N LYS A 292 -2.73 -7.04 -20.29
CA LYS A 292 -3.19 -8.42 -20.04
C LYS A 292 -2.35 -9.06 -18.93
N PRO A 293 -2.90 -10.02 -18.19
CA PRO A 293 -2.17 -10.76 -17.16
C PRO A 293 -0.92 -11.50 -17.68
N THR A 294 -0.84 -11.72 -18.99
CA THR A 294 0.27 -12.41 -19.66
C THR A 294 1.32 -11.48 -20.24
N ASP A 295 1.14 -10.17 -20.13
CA ASP A 295 2.02 -9.21 -20.75
C ASP A 295 3.30 -8.99 -19.95
N THR A 296 4.42 -8.89 -20.67
CA THR A 296 5.71 -8.45 -20.12
C THR A 296 5.86 -6.97 -20.32
N LEU A 297 6.17 -6.25 -19.25
CA LEU A 297 6.34 -4.80 -19.25
C LEU A 297 7.83 -4.43 -19.29
N ILE A 298 8.13 -3.35 -19.97
CA ILE A 298 9.49 -2.80 -20.06
C ILE A 298 9.44 -1.35 -19.62
N PHE A 299 10.11 -1.07 -18.51
CA PHE A 299 10.28 0.27 -17.99
C PHE A 299 11.66 0.81 -18.34
N ILE A 300 11.73 2.05 -18.80
CA ILE A 300 12.91 2.90 -18.74
C ILE A 300 12.65 3.90 -17.64
N VAL A 301 13.46 3.88 -16.59
CA VAL A 301 13.24 4.71 -15.40
C VAL A 301 14.48 5.53 -15.12
N GLN A 302 14.31 6.85 -14.93
CA GLN A 302 15.29 7.73 -14.32
C GLN A 302 14.91 7.97 -12.87
N LEU A 303 15.77 7.62 -11.92
CA LEU A 303 15.60 7.99 -10.52
C LEU A 303 16.05 9.45 -10.32
N VAL A 304 15.11 10.35 -10.05
CA VAL A 304 15.42 11.79 -9.98
C VAL A 304 15.54 12.32 -8.56
N ALA A 305 14.85 11.70 -7.59
CA ALA A 305 15.03 12.00 -6.18
C ALA A 305 14.74 10.76 -5.33
N ALA A 306 15.40 10.70 -4.19
CA ALA A 306 15.19 9.68 -3.17
C ALA A 306 15.32 10.35 -1.80
N SER A 307 14.33 10.16 -0.91
CA SER A 307 14.38 10.67 0.46
C SER A 307 14.61 9.50 1.42
N GLY A 308 15.60 9.63 2.29
CA GLY A 308 15.78 8.73 3.41
C GLY A 308 14.65 8.87 4.44
N LEU A 309 14.54 7.91 5.36
CA LEU A 309 13.82 8.08 6.61
C LEU A 309 14.58 9.14 7.42
N THR A 310 14.27 10.41 7.21
CA THR A 310 14.59 11.38 8.24
C THR A 310 13.55 11.20 9.32
N ASN A 311 13.87 10.39 10.34
CA ASN A 311 13.30 10.65 11.64
C ASN A 311 13.70 12.11 11.95
N ALA A 312 12.76 13.03 11.80
CA ALA A 312 12.88 14.31 12.43
C ALA A 312 12.87 14.05 13.93
N THR A 313 14.04 13.80 14.48
CA THR A 313 14.27 13.95 15.91
C THR A 313 14.20 15.46 16.12
N THR A 314 13.03 15.94 16.50
CA THR A 314 12.88 17.26 17.11
C THR A 314 13.69 17.21 18.41
N THR A 315 14.82 17.87 18.41
CA THR A 315 15.45 18.38 19.63
C THR A 315 14.64 19.57 20.15
#